data_2f9ff217055e55729c60578a06ea2bf5
#
_entry.id   2f9ff217055e55729c60578a06ea2bf5
#
_cell.length_a   1.000
_cell.length_b   1.000
_cell.length_c   1.000
_cell.angle_alpha   90.00
_cell.angle_beta   90.00
_cell.angle_gamma   90.00
#
_symmetry.space_group_name_H-M   'P 1'
#
loop_
_entity.id
_entity.type
_entity.pdbx_description
1 polymer ?
#
loop_
_entity_poly.entity_id
_entity_poly.type
_entity_poly.pdbx_seq_one_letter_code
_entity_poly.pdbx_strand_id
1 'polypeptide(L)'
;MAEPRRSSTPTYTAPGARFLIVEARFYDGIGDHLLAGAKRAFEAAGAHYDVITVPGALEIPAAVRMLTRGGRYAGAAALGCVIRGETYHFEIVAGESSRALMDLSVTYELPIGNGILTVENEEQAAVRADPAQGDKGGDAARAALALYALKQQHGTR
;
A
#
# COMPACT_ATOMS: atom_id res chain seq x y z
N MET A 1 14.04 5.35 9.56
CA MET A 1 13.58 4.59 10.71
C MET A 1 14.19 3.19 10.66
N ALA A 2 14.82 2.75 11.74
CA ALA A 2 15.38 1.41 11.79
C ALA A 2 14.23 0.38 11.69
N GLU A 3 14.47 -0.70 10.95
CA GLU A 3 13.45 -1.76 10.88
C GLU A 3 13.42 -2.56 12.18
N PRO A 4 12.25 -2.74 12.78
CA PRO A 4 12.15 -3.59 13.96
C PRO A 4 12.44 -5.04 13.59
N ARG A 5 13.05 -5.78 14.51
CA ARG A 5 13.19 -7.23 14.35
C ARG A 5 11.79 -7.86 14.39
N ARG A 6 11.44 -8.53 13.32
CA ARG A 6 10.17 -9.25 13.27
C ARG A 6 10.38 -10.64 13.88
N SER A 7 9.85 -10.83 15.06
CA SER A 7 9.82 -12.17 15.67
C SER A 7 8.68 -13.04 15.10
N SER A 8 7.58 -12.40 14.71
CA SER A 8 6.46 -13.05 14.02
C SER A 8 5.64 -11.98 13.31
N THR A 9 5.11 -12.31 12.12
CA THR A 9 4.14 -11.46 11.43
C THR A 9 2.75 -12.00 11.76
N PRO A 10 1.86 -11.18 12.36
CA PRO A 10 0.48 -11.62 12.58
C PRO A 10 -0.17 -12.00 11.26
N THR A 11 -0.93 -13.08 11.27
CA THR A 11 -1.67 -13.55 10.11
C THR A 11 -3.11 -13.05 10.21
N TYR A 12 -3.54 -12.33 9.18
CA TYR A 12 -4.93 -11.87 9.05
C TYR A 12 -5.59 -12.62 7.91
N THR A 13 -6.86 -12.94 8.08
CA THR A 13 -7.66 -13.57 7.03
C THR A 13 -8.82 -12.64 6.66
N ALA A 14 -9.17 -12.65 5.38
CA ALA A 14 -10.27 -11.85 4.86
C ALA A 14 -10.96 -12.62 3.73
N PRO A 15 -11.49 -13.82 4.04
CA PRO A 15 -12.03 -14.71 2.99
C PRO A 15 -13.15 -14.02 2.22
N GLY A 16 -13.00 -13.97 0.90
CA GLY A 16 -13.98 -13.39 0.00
C GLY A 16 -14.02 -11.86 -0.03
N ALA A 17 -13.31 -11.16 0.85
CA ALA A 17 -13.24 -9.71 0.81
C ALA A 17 -12.44 -9.24 -0.41
N ARG A 18 -12.81 -8.11 -0.98
CA ARG A 18 -12.13 -7.55 -2.15
C ARG A 18 -11.39 -6.27 -1.78
N PHE A 19 -10.13 -6.22 -2.14
CA PHE A 19 -9.25 -5.07 -1.90
C PHE A 19 -8.85 -4.43 -3.21
N LEU A 20 -8.53 -3.14 -3.15
CA LEU A 20 -8.03 -2.40 -4.28
C LEU A 20 -6.51 -2.26 -4.14
N ILE A 21 -5.78 -2.51 -5.20
CA ILE A 21 -4.37 -2.18 -5.30
C ILE A 21 -4.25 -1.03 -6.28
N VAL A 22 -3.77 0.13 -5.82
CA VAL A 22 -3.48 1.28 -6.68
C VAL A 22 -1.97 1.44 -6.74
N GLU A 23 -1.41 1.31 -7.93
CA GLU A 23 0.03 1.38 -8.14
C GLU A 23 0.40 2.51 -9.08
N ALA A 24 1.54 3.14 -8.81
CA ALA A 24 2.20 4.08 -9.72
C ALA A 24 3.56 3.50 -10.08
N ARG A 25 3.80 3.32 -11.38
CA ARG A 25 5.03 2.69 -11.87
C ARG A 25 5.98 3.74 -12.42
N PHE A 26 7.07 3.96 -11.73
CA PHE A 26 8.18 4.77 -12.21
C PHE A 26 9.34 3.88 -12.67
N TYR A 27 9.61 2.81 -11.92
CA TYR A 27 10.58 1.77 -12.26
C TYR A 27 9.85 0.43 -12.31
N ASP A 28 9.83 -0.23 -13.47
CA ASP A 28 9.04 -1.45 -13.68
C ASP A 28 9.46 -2.60 -12.76
N GLY A 29 10.76 -2.83 -12.59
CA GLY A 29 11.25 -3.90 -11.72
C GLY A 29 10.83 -3.72 -10.26
N ILE A 30 10.91 -2.50 -9.75
CA ILE A 30 10.46 -2.17 -8.40
C ILE A 30 8.93 -2.31 -8.30
N GLY A 31 8.20 -1.81 -9.29
CA GLY A 31 6.76 -1.94 -9.37
C GLY A 31 6.30 -3.40 -9.40
N ASP A 32 6.98 -4.24 -10.17
CA ASP A 32 6.69 -5.68 -10.24
C ASP A 32 6.86 -6.35 -8.88
N HIS A 33 7.93 -6.04 -8.16
CA HIS A 33 8.19 -6.60 -6.83
C HIS A 33 7.15 -6.15 -5.81
N LEU A 34 6.82 -4.86 -5.78
CA LEU A 34 5.79 -4.35 -4.88
C LEU A 34 4.44 -5.01 -5.14
N LEU A 35 4.06 -5.10 -6.41
CA LEU A 35 2.80 -5.71 -6.80
C LEU A 35 2.76 -7.19 -6.46
N ALA A 36 3.84 -7.93 -6.72
CA ALA A 36 3.93 -9.35 -6.40
C ALA A 36 3.77 -9.59 -4.90
N GLY A 37 4.41 -8.78 -4.07
CA GLY A 37 4.29 -8.88 -2.62
C GLY A 37 2.88 -8.62 -2.12
N ALA A 38 2.23 -7.57 -2.62
CA ALA A 38 0.86 -7.22 -2.24
C ALA A 38 -0.13 -8.32 -2.67
N LYS A 39 -0.04 -8.80 -3.90
CA LYS A 39 -0.88 -9.88 -4.40
C LYS A 39 -0.74 -11.13 -3.54
N ARG A 40 0.49 -11.53 -3.25
CA ARG A 40 0.77 -12.71 -2.43
C ARG A 40 0.15 -12.61 -1.05
N ALA A 41 0.24 -11.44 -0.41
CA ALA A 41 -0.31 -11.21 0.92
C ALA A 41 -1.85 -11.29 0.91
N PHE A 42 -2.51 -10.68 -0.07
CA PHE A 42 -3.97 -10.79 -0.20
C PHE A 42 -4.42 -12.22 -0.50
N GLU A 43 -3.73 -12.91 -1.40
CA GLU A 43 -4.03 -14.31 -1.73
C GLU A 43 -3.90 -15.22 -0.52
N ALA A 44 -2.85 -15.03 0.28
CA ALA A 44 -2.64 -15.80 1.51
C ALA A 44 -3.76 -15.57 2.54
N ALA A 45 -4.41 -14.42 2.50
CA ALA A 45 -5.54 -14.08 3.37
C ALA A 45 -6.89 -14.57 2.83
N GLY A 46 -6.93 -15.16 1.64
CA GLY A 46 -8.17 -15.56 0.97
C GLY A 46 -8.96 -14.41 0.37
N ALA A 47 -8.34 -13.24 0.24
CA ALA A 47 -8.97 -12.06 -0.31
C ALA A 47 -8.85 -12.02 -1.84
N HIS A 48 -9.77 -11.31 -2.47
CA HIS A 48 -9.70 -10.94 -3.87
C HIS A 48 -9.11 -9.54 -4.01
N TYR A 49 -8.63 -9.21 -5.19
CA TYR A 49 -8.12 -7.85 -5.43
C TYR A 49 -8.31 -7.44 -6.89
N ASP A 50 -8.38 -6.14 -7.10
CA ASP A 50 -8.29 -5.52 -8.43
C ASP A 50 -7.09 -4.58 -8.42
N VAL A 51 -6.39 -4.46 -9.55
CA VAL A 51 -5.20 -3.63 -9.70
C VAL A 51 -5.50 -2.48 -10.65
N ILE A 52 -5.21 -1.27 -10.21
CA ILE A 52 -5.33 -0.04 -11.00
C ILE A 52 -3.97 0.64 -11.03
N THR A 53 -3.53 1.01 -12.21
CA THR A 53 -2.28 1.75 -12.40
C THR A 53 -2.59 3.23 -12.69
N VAL A 54 -1.91 4.11 -11.99
CA VAL A 54 -2.02 5.57 -12.15
C VAL A 54 -0.67 6.17 -12.56
N PRO A 55 -0.65 7.42 -13.11
CA PRO A 55 0.59 8.01 -13.62
C PRO A 55 1.69 8.20 -12.59
N GLY A 56 1.35 8.59 -11.36
CA GLY A 56 2.34 8.85 -10.33
C GLY A 56 1.77 8.73 -8.93
N ALA A 57 2.64 8.82 -7.93
CA ALA A 57 2.23 8.67 -6.53
C ALA A 57 1.22 9.75 -6.09
N LEU A 58 1.29 10.94 -6.68
CA LEU A 58 0.33 12.00 -6.34
C LEU A 58 -1.10 11.68 -6.75
N GLU A 59 -1.31 10.82 -7.75
CA GLU A 59 -2.64 10.42 -8.21
C GLU A 59 -3.22 9.24 -7.42
N ILE A 60 -2.41 8.59 -6.60
CA ILE A 60 -2.87 7.41 -5.85
C ILE A 60 -4.00 7.75 -4.87
N PRO A 61 -3.89 8.78 -4.02
CA PRO A 61 -4.96 9.05 -3.06
C PRO A 61 -6.32 9.34 -3.71
N ALA A 62 -6.33 10.14 -4.77
CA ALA A 62 -7.58 10.45 -5.49
C ALA A 62 -8.19 9.18 -6.11
N ALA A 63 -7.36 8.32 -6.71
CA ALA A 63 -7.82 7.06 -7.28
C ALA A 63 -8.40 6.15 -6.19
N VAL A 64 -7.74 6.04 -5.04
CA VAL A 64 -8.26 5.27 -3.90
C VAL A 64 -9.64 5.78 -3.49
N ARG A 65 -9.80 7.09 -3.33
CA ARG A 65 -11.08 7.69 -2.93
C ARG A 65 -12.18 7.42 -3.95
N MET A 66 -11.91 7.70 -5.21
CA MET A 66 -12.90 7.54 -6.28
C MET A 66 -13.39 6.10 -6.39
N LEU A 67 -12.48 5.14 -6.29
CA LEU A 67 -12.78 3.74 -6.53
C LEU A 67 -13.34 3.02 -5.29
N THR A 68 -13.05 3.50 -4.09
CA THR A 68 -13.56 2.88 -2.86
C THR A 68 -14.89 3.50 -2.39
N ARG A 69 -15.30 4.62 -2.97
CA ARG A 69 -16.49 5.36 -2.56
C ARG A 69 -17.78 4.54 -2.60
N GLY A 70 -17.92 3.63 -3.57
CA GLY A 70 -19.11 2.82 -3.75
C GLY A 70 -19.24 1.62 -2.84
N GLY A 71 -18.28 1.39 -1.95
CA GLY A 71 -18.32 0.26 -1.01
C GLY A 71 -17.94 -1.09 -1.60
N ARG A 72 -17.46 -1.14 -2.85
CA ARG A 72 -17.04 -2.38 -3.49
C ARG A 72 -15.81 -3.01 -2.85
N TYR A 73 -14.93 -2.18 -2.28
CA TYR A 73 -13.66 -2.62 -1.71
C TYR A 73 -13.66 -2.49 -0.20
N ALA A 74 -13.13 -3.51 0.46
CA ALA A 74 -12.95 -3.55 1.91
C ALA A 74 -11.80 -2.67 2.38
N GLY A 75 -10.88 -2.34 1.48
CA GLY A 75 -9.71 -1.52 1.75
C GLY A 75 -8.83 -1.41 0.52
N ALA A 76 -7.65 -0.83 0.70
CA ALA A 76 -6.73 -0.60 -0.40
C ALA A 76 -5.27 -0.71 0.03
N ALA A 77 -4.43 -1.12 -0.90
CA ALA A 77 -2.98 -1.00 -0.79
C ALA A 77 -2.48 -0.01 -1.84
N ALA A 78 -1.71 0.97 -1.41
CA ALA A 78 -1.09 1.96 -2.28
C ALA A 78 0.37 1.57 -2.51
N LEU A 79 0.77 1.43 -3.76
CA LEU A 79 2.12 1.01 -4.13
C LEU A 79 2.77 2.04 -5.05
N GLY A 80 4.00 2.40 -4.75
CA GLY A 80 4.75 3.33 -5.56
C GLY A 80 6.18 3.46 -5.07
N CYS A 81 6.95 4.27 -5.77
CA CYS A 81 8.34 4.53 -5.39
C CYS A 81 8.70 5.97 -5.74
N VAL A 82 9.11 6.71 -4.74
CA VAL A 82 9.60 8.08 -4.89
C VAL A 82 11.08 8.09 -4.52
N ILE A 83 11.92 8.40 -5.49
CA ILE A 83 13.37 8.48 -5.29
C ILE A 83 13.78 9.94 -5.27
N ARG A 84 14.59 10.33 -4.29
CA ARG A 84 15.05 11.70 -4.16
C ARG A 84 15.84 12.16 -5.39
N GLY A 85 15.39 13.27 -5.95
CA GLY A 85 16.09 13.95 -7.04
C GLY A 85 16.77 15.24 -6.55
N GLU A 86 17.09 16.11 -7.49
CA GLU A 86 17.82 17.37 -7.21
C GLU A 86 16.90 18.50 -6.72
N THR A 87 15.60 18.36 -6.89
CA THR A 87 14.63 19.43 -6.59
C THR A 87 13.76 19.08 -5.39
N TYR A 88 12.99 20.05 -4.93
CA TYR A 88 12.05 19.91 -3.83
C TYR A 88 10.85 18.97 -4.17
N HIS A 89 10.77 18.51 -5.40
CA HIS A 89 9.65 17.66 -5.85
C HIS A 89 9.48 16.37 -5.03
N PHE A 90 10.59 15.79 -4.58
CA PHE A 90 10.55 14.59 -3.71
C PHE A 90 9.70 14.84 -2.45
N GLU A 91 9.94 15.95 -1.76
CA GLU A 91 9.22 16.28 -0.53
C GLU A 91 7.73 16.48 -0.79
N ILE A 92 7.38 17.12 -1.91
CA ILE A 92 5.98 17.32 -2.29
C ILE A 92 5.30 15.97 -2.54
N VAL A 93 5.89 15.14 -3.37
CA VAL A 93 5.28 13.85 -3.75
C VAL A 93 5.19 12.91 -2.57
N ALA A 94 6.28 12.75 -1.83
CA ALA A 94 6.33 11.87 -0.66
C ALA A 94 5.39 12.35 0.45
N GLY A 95 5.44 13.63 0.77
CA GLY A 95 4.64 14.22 1.84
C GLY A 95 3.15 14.23 1.54
N GLU A 96 2.77 14.74 0.36
CA GLU A 96 1.36 14.89 0.02
C GLU A 96 0.66 13.55 -0.24
N SER A 97 1.32 12.59 -0.89
CA SER A 97 0.73 11.28 -1.10
C SER A 97 0.46 10.55 0.22
N SER A 98 1.43 10.57 1.13
CA SER A 98 1.29 9.92 2.45
C SER A 98 0.26 10.62 3.32
N ARG A 99 0.27 11.96 3.35
CA ARG A 99 -0.69 12.73 4.12
C ARG A 99 -2.12 12.49 3.64
N ALA A 100 -2.34 12.51 2.32
CA ALA A 100 -3.68 12.30 1.77
C ALA A 100 -4.19 10.88 2.03
N LEU A 101 -3.33 9.85 1.94
CA LEU A 101 -3.72 8.49 2.28
C LEU A 101 -4.09 8.36 3.75
N MET A 102 -3.33 9.01 4.64
CA MET A 102 -3.63 9.02 6.07
C MET A 102 -4.97 9.71 6.35
N ASP A 103 -5.23 10.85 5.69
CA ASP A 103 -6.51 11.56 5.81
C ASP A 103 -7.68 10.69 5.37
N LEU A 104 -7.55 9.98 4.26
CA LEU A 104 -8.59 9.06 3.77
C LEU A 104 -8.84 7.93 4.77
N SER A 105 -7.77 7.34 5.28
CA SER A 105 -7.88 6.23 6.21
C SER A 105 -8.60 6.64 7.50
N VAL A 106 -8.23 7.77 8.06
CA VAL A 106 -8.81 8.27 9.32
C VAL A 106 -10.23 8.80 9.11
N THR A 107 -10.45 9.61 8.07
CA THR A 107 -11.73 10.27 7.84
C THR A 107 -12.84 9.29 7.46
N TYR A 108 -12.53 8.33 6.62
CA TYR A 108 -13.53 7.38 6.09
C TYR A 108 -13.44 6.00 6.73
N GLU A 109 -12.57 5.84 7.72
CA GLU A 109 -12.31 4.53 8.35
C GLU A 109 -12.03 3.45 7.30
N LEU A 110 -11.23 3.83 6.31
CA LEU A 110 -10.90 2.98 5.18
C LEU A 110 -9.57 2.26 5.46
N PRO A 111 -9.57 0.91 5.49
CA PRO A 111 -8.34 0.15 5.69
C PRO A 111 -7.36 0.35 4.54
N ILE A 112 -6.36 1.18 4.74
CA ILE A 112 -5.35 1.49 3.72
C ILE A 112 -3.97 1.10 4.23
N GLY A 113 -3.23 0.37 3.40
CA GLY A 113 -1.80 0.15 3.57
C GLY A 113 -1.00 1.05 2.64
N ASN A 114 0.00 1.74 3.18
CA ASN A 114 0.88 2.62 2.40
C ASN A 114 2.17 1.89 2.06
N GLY A 115 2.30 1.51 0.81
CA GLY A 115 3.50 0.88 0.23
C GLY A 115 4.20 1.81 -0.77
N ILE A 116 4.06 3.12 -0.62
CA ILE A 116 4.81 4.09 -1.42
C ILE A 116 6.19 4.24 -0.79
N LEU A 117 7.21 3.71 -1.48
CA LEU A 117 8.58 3.82 -1.02
C LEU A 117 9.08 5.25 -1.17
N THR A 118 9.80 5.74 -0.17
CA THR A 118 10.44 7.05 -0.18
C THR A 118 11.91 6.85 0.15
N VAL A 119 12.75 6.87 -0.88
CA VAL A 119 14.14 6.42 -0.78
C VAL A 119 15.08 7.42 -1.44
N GLU A 120 16.37 7.29 -1.12
CA GLU A 120 17.40 8.16 -1.68
C GLU A 120 17.91 7.66 -3.04
N ASN A 121 17.86 6.36 -3.29
CA ASN A 121 18.41 5.74 -4.51
C ASN A 121 17.69 4.44 -4.86
N GLU A 122 18.00 3.90 -6.04
CA GLU A 122 17.38 2.68 -6.56
C GLU A 122 17.72 1.44 -5.75
N GLU A 123 18.93 1.33 -5.22
CA GLU A 123 19.35 0.19 -4.41
C GLU A 123 18.51 0.08 -3.14
N GLN A 124 18.21 1.20 -2.49
CA GLN A 124 17.33 1.22 -1.33
C GLN A 124 15.92 0.77 -1.70
N ALA A 125 15.43 1.20 -2.86
CA ALA A 125 14.12 0.79 -3.35
C ALA A 125 14.08 -0.71 -3.65
N ALA A 126 15.08 -1.23 -4.34
CA ALA A 126 15.15 -2.64 -4.74
C ALA A 126 15.07 -3.57 -3.53
N VAL A 127 15.86 -3.31 -2.50
CA VAL A 127 15.89 -4.13 -1.27
C VAL A 127 14.52 -4.10 -0.57
N ARG A 128 13.89 -2.95 -0.50
CA ARG A 128 12.60 -2.78 0.19
C ARG A 128 11.45 -3.39 -0.59
N ALA A 129 11.51 -3.32 -1.91
CA ALA A 129 10.44 -3.84 -2.77
C ALA A 129 10.46 -5.36 -2.91
N ASP A 130 11.63 -5.97 -2.91
CA ASP A 130 11.81 -7.40 -3.14
C ASP A 130 11.03 -8.22 -2.10
N PRO A 131 10.07 -9.08 -2.52
CA PRO A 131 9.33 -9.93 -1.58
C PRO A 131 10.21 -10.87 -0.76
N ALA A 132 11.40 -11.22 -1.25
CA ALA A 132 12.35 -12.05 -0.53
C ALA A 132 13.18 -11.26 0.50
N GLN A 133 13.09 -9.94 0.51
CA GLN A 133 13.85 -9.06 1.40
C GLN A 133 12.89 -8.19 2.22
N GLY A 134 12.74 -6.90 1.89
CA GLY A 134 11.91 -5.97 2.64
C GLY A 134 10.41 -6.22 2.50
N ASP A 135 9.97 -6.69 1.37
CA ASP A 135 8.55 -7.00 1.07
C ASP A 135 7.58 -5.89 1.46
N LYS A 136 7.89 -4.67 1.11
CA LYS A 136 7.05 -3.51 1.49
C LYS A 136 5.68 -3.52 0.81
N GLY A 137 5.57 -4.13 -0.37
CA GLY A 137 4.25 -4.35 -1.01
C GLY A 137 3.39 -5.29 -0.18
N GLY A 138 3.97 -6.39 0.28
CA GLY A 138 3.29 -7.31 1.19
C GLY A 138 2.93 -6.65 2.52
N ASP A 139 3.83 -5.82 3.05
CA ASP A 139 3.56 -5.08 4.29
C ASP A 139 2.36 -4.13 4.13
N ALA A 140 2.25 -3.45 2.99
CA ALA A 140 1.11 -2.57 2.73
C ALA A 140 -0.20 -3.36 2.69
N ALA A 141 -0.22 -4.48 2.01
CA ALA A 141 -1.40 -5.36 1.98
C ALA A 141 -1.75 -5.87 3.38
N ARG A 142 -0.77 -6.30 4.15
CA ARG A 142 -0.98 -6.77 5.53
C ARG A 142 -1.46 -5.66 6.46
N ALA A 143 -1.01 -4.41 6.25
CA ALA A 143 -1.53 -3.27 7.01
C ALA A 143 -3.01 -3.03 6.71
N ALA A 144 -3.41 -3.10 5.44
CA ALA A 144 -4.81 -3.00 5.06
C ALA A 144 -5.63 -4.14 5.68
N LEU A 145 -5.11 -5.37 5.64
CA LEU A 145 -5.76 -6.52 6.26
C LEU A 145 -5.92 -6.37 7.77
N ALA A 146 -4.90 -5.84 8.46
CA ALA A 146 -4.95 -5.59 9.89
C ALA A 146 -6.04 -4.59 10.25
N LEU A 147 -6.13 -3.49 9.51
CA LEU A 147 -7.19 -2.48 9.73
C LEU A 147 -8.57 -3.03 9.39
N TYR A 148 -8.67 -3.84 8.34
CA TYR A 148 -9.90 -4.53 7.99
C TYR A 148 -10.35 -5.44 9.14
N ALA A 149 -9.47 -6.26 9.69
CA ALA A 149 -9.77 -7.14 10.81
C ALA A 149 -10.25 -6.34 12.02
N LEU A 150 -9.56 -5.25 12.34
CA LEU A 150 -9.93 -4.38 13.45
C LEU A 150 -11.33 -3.78 13.23
N LYS A 151 -11.61 -3.31 12.03
CA LYS A 151 -12.92 -2.75 11.67
C LYS A 151 -14.04 -3.79 11.77
N GLN A 152 -13.79 -5.02 11.33
CA GLN A 152 -14.76 -6.12 11.45
C GLN A 152 -15.06 -6.48 12.89
N GLN A 153 -14.09 -6.43 13.78
CA GLN A 153 -14.24 -6.79 15.20
C GLN A 153 -14.88 -5.69 16.02
N HIS A 154 -14.55 -4.42 15.74
CA HIS A 154 -14.86 -3.29 16.62
C HIS A 154 -15.55 -2.12 15.93
N GLY A 155 -15.60 -2.11 14.60
CA GLY A 155 -16.20 -1.01 13.84
C GLY A 155 -17.71 -0.93 14.01
N THR A 156 -18.25 0.27 13.83
CA THR A 156 -19.70 0.46 13.73
C THR A 156 -20.21 -0.08 12.41
N ARG A 157 -21.34 -0.72 12.46
CA ARG A 157 -22.01 -1.24 11.28
C ARG A 157 -22.83 -0.15 10.58
#